data_8232c3a8be0cf2646cdfa4ae3f987a73
#
_entry.id   8232c3a8be0cf2646cdfa4ae3f987a73
#
_cell.length_a   1.000
_cell.length_b   1.000
_cell.length_c   1.000
_cell.angle_alpha   90.00
_cell.angle_beta   90.00
_cell.angle_gamma   90.00
#
_symmetry.space_group_name_H-M   'P 1'
#
loop_
_entity.id
_entity.type
_entity.pdbx_description
1 polymer ?
#
loop_
_entity_poly.entity_id
_entity_poly.type
_entity_poly.pdbx_seq_one_letter_code
_entity_poly.pdbx_strand_id
1 'polypeptide(L)'
;MKTIDGSSRLKIFVLMIISFVMISGCYAYHNYSIYKSIKVVANDTAAIEYGSANYDINELLKEVEGEIVSVKKDIDTSVLGEQEIILEVKKDNIVKDVPVVVSVVDRTAPVIQLNKDTVSVTEGDNINLQSNILSVNDSIDGDLSYSSDASEDSLNYYTFSYDDLSSIGSHDVIVTAVDKSGNISTATFKVNVQKKPKPVEVARVNSTINVPDNVSENDIVQIAYKYIGYPYVSGANGPYSFDCSGFVQFVYSQVGKSISRSTSTQILDGVGISYDNVQPGDILSWGYTDGVPTHSALYVGNGMMIHAANPSQGVLLSNVAAWTRGSGTRVISVRRIG
;
A
#
# COMPACT_ATOMS: atom_id res chain seq x y z
N MET A 1 -41.76 95.01 -22.56
CA MET A 1 -41.69 93.60 -22.12
C MET A 1 -42.85 92.84 -22.77
N LYS A 2 -42.67 92.07 -23.84
CA LYS A 2 -43.73 91.26 -24.47
C LYS A 2 -44.15 90.12 -23.55
N THR A 3 -45.31 90.15 -23.00
CA THR A 3 -45.87 89.07 -22.22
C THR A 3 -46.19 87.86 -23.14
N ILE A 4 -45.61 86.74 -22.91
CA ILE A 4 -45.91 85.51 -23.65
C ILE A 4 -47.36 85.14 -23.32
N ASP A 5 -48.19 84.96 -24.35
CA ASP A 5 -49.61 84.61 -24.18
C ASP A 5 -49.77 83.19 -23.58
N GLY A 6 -50.90 82.92 -22.93
CA GLY A 6 -51.16 81.63 -22.21
C GLY A 6 -51.09 80.40 -23.13
N SER A 7 -51.43 80.49 -24.41
CA SER A 7 -51.38 79.44 -25.39
C SER A 7 -49.93 79.07 -25.74
N SER A 8 -49.04 80.03 -25.82
CA SER A 8 -47.62 79.82 -26.07
C SER A 8 -46.92 79.27 -24.87
N ARG A 9 -47.35 79.63 -23.64
CA ARG A 9 -46.82 78.98 -22.37
C ARG A 9 -47.21 77.55 -22.27
N LEU A 10 -48.43 77.18 -22.64
CA LEU A 10 -48.90 75.78 -22.62
C LEU A 10 -48.18 74.96 -23.65
N LYS A 11 -47.93 75.44 -24.88
CA LYS A 11 -47.18 74.76 -25.92
C LYS A 11 -45.70 74.49 -25.48
N ILE A 12 -45.04 75.44 -24.85
CA ILE A 12 -43.72 75.35 -24.33
C ILE A 12 -43.69 74.26 -23.19
N PHE A 13 -44.67 74.30 -22.30
CA PHE A 13 -44.78 73.29 -21.20
C PHE A 13 -45.01 71.87 -21.73
N VAL A 14 -45.88 71.70 -22.72
CA VAL A 14 -46.11 70.39 -23.36
C VAL A 14 -44.86 69.93 -24.10
N LEU A 15 -44.15 70.81 -24.82
CA LEU A 15 -42.88 70.45 -25.44
C LEU A 15 -41.80 70.02 -24.42
N MET A 16 -41.70 70.70 -23.26
CA MET A 16 -40.81 70.37 -22.19
C MET A 16 -41.16 69.03 -21.58
N ILE A 17 -42.42 68.67 -21.38
CA ILE A 17 -42.87 67.39 -20.92
C ILE A 17 -42.51 66.28 -21.92
N ILE A 18 -42.80 66.52 -23.21
CA ILE A 18 -42.46 65.53 -24.26
C ILE A 18 -40.95 65.31 -24.34
N SER A 19 -40.15 66.43 -24.29
CA SER A 19 -38.69 66.30 -24.30
C SER A 19 -38.16 65.57 -23.04
N PHE A 20 -38.75 65.87 -21.85
CA PHE A 20 -38.39 65.17 -20.61
C PHE A 20 -38.72 63.64 -20.67
N VAL A 21 -39.89 63.25 -21.18
CA VAL A 21 -40.32 61.87 -21.38
C VAL A 21 -39.41 61.18 -22.40
N MET A 22 -39.06 61.85 -23.50
CA MET A 22 -38.14 61.30 -24.50
C MET A 22 -36.72 61.10 -23.94
N ILE A 23 -36.19 62.11 -23.22
CA ILE A 23 -34.86 61.99 -22.58
C ILE A 23 -34.85 60.94 -21.54
N SER A 24 -35.86 60.83 -20.66
CA SER A 24 -35.95 59.73 -19.66
C SER A 24 -36.14 58.37 -20.31
N GLY A 25 -36.88 58.26 -21.40
CA GLY A 25 -37.02 57.08 -22.20
C GLY A 25 -35.69 56.59 -22.85
N CYS A 26 -34.98 57.56 -23.45
CA CYS A 26 -33.66 57.31 -24.01
C CYS A 26 -32.65 56.88 -22.94
N TYR A 27 -32.64 57.47 -21.76
CA TYR A 27 -31.79 57.13 -20.64
C TYR A 27 -32.13 55.74 -20.10
N ALA A 28 -33.41 55.43 -19.92
CA ALA A 28 -33.85 54.12 -19.50
C ALA A 28 -33.46 53.02 -20.51
N TYR A 29 -33.64 53.29 -21.81
CA TYR A 29 -33.24 52.38 -22.87
C TYR A 29 -31.70 52.18 -22.92
N HIS A 30 -30.95 53.25 -22.75
CA HIS A 30 -29.49 53.20 -22.69
C HIS A 30 -29.02 52.33 -21.53
N ASN A 31 -29.53 52.55 -20.31
CA ASN A 31 -29.21 51.75 -19.13
C ASN A 31 -29.61 50.30 -19.30
N TYR A 32 -30.77 50.01 -19.89
CA TYR A 32 -31.20 48.66 -20.22
C TYR A 32 -30.26 47.98 -21.24
N SER A 33 -29.79 48.71 -22.23
CA SER A 33 -28.83 48.21 -23.21
C SER A 33 -27.49 47.89 -22.56
N ILE A 34 -26.98 48.71 -21.65
CA ILE A 34 -25.77 48.42 -20.86
C ILE A 34 -26.00 47.19 -20.00
N TYR A 35 -27.10 47.08 -19.25
CA TYR A 35 -27.44 45.93 -18.43
C TYR A 35 -27.44 44.64 -19.23
N LYS A 36 -28.01 44.66 -20.45
CA LYS A 36 -28.02 43.51 -21.35
C LYS A 36 -26.63 43.14 -21.88
N SER A 37 -25.75 44.12 -22.04
CA SER A 37 -24.39 43.90 -22.54
C SER A 37 -23.45 43.26 -21.48
N ILE A 38 -23.78 43.43 -20.18
CA ILE A 38 -22.98 42.80 -19.12
C ILE A 38 -23.07 41.26 -19.24
N LYS A 39 -21.92 40.64 -19.49
CA LYS A 39 -21.76 39.22 -19.72
C LYS A 39 -20.47 38.71 -19.09
N VAL A 40 -20.50 37.52 -18.51
CA VAL A 40 -19.33 36.75 -18.07
C VAL A 40 -19.41 35.37 -18.66
N VAL A 41 -18.33 34.88 -19.21
CA VAL A 41 -18.21 33.52 -19.78
C VAL A 41 -17.11 32.81 -19.04
N ALA A 42 -17.41 31.65 -18.50
CA ALA A 42 -16.42 30.77 -17.91
C ALA A 42 -15.46 30.24 -18.98
N ASN A 43 -14.25 29.95 -18.57
CA ASN A 43 -13.31 29.22 -19.39
C ASN A 43 -13.71 27.73 -19.41
N ASP A 44 -13.84 27.16 -20.59
CA ASP A 44 -14.33 25.78 -20.79
C ASP A 44 -13.43 24.70 -20.11
N THR A 45 -12.17 25.05 -19.79
CA THR A 45 -11.19 24.15 -19.17
C THR A 45 -10.81 24.54 -17.75
N ALA A 46 -11.35 25.69 -17.25
CA ALA A 46 -11.02 26.15 -15.91
C ALA A 46 -11.72 25.29 -14.85
N ALA A 47 -10.92 24.77 -13.95
CA ALA A 47 -11.42 24.06 -12.79
C ALA A 47 -10.53 24.38 -11.58
N ILE A 48 -11.14 24.36 -10.41
CA ILE A 48 -10.49 24.62 -9.14
C ILE A 48 -10.16 23.29 -8.50
N GLU A 49 -8.94 23.17 -8.00
CA GLU A 49 -8.52 21.97 -7.26
C GLU A 49 -9.26 21.89 -5.94
N TYR A 50 -9.72 20.68 -5.60
CA TYR A 50 -10.37 20.38 -4.33
C TYR A 50 -9.52 20.87 -3.14
N GLY A 51 -10.15 21.49 -2.16
CA GLY A 51 -9.49 21.98 -0.96
C GLY A 51 -8.59 23.20 -1.14
N SER A 52 -8.55 23.81 -2.35
CA SER A 52 -7.79 25.05 -2.58
C SER A 52 -8.30 26.17 -1.68
N ALA A 53 -7.40 26.72 -0.85
CA ALA A 53 -7.73 27.84 0.03
C ALA A 53 -7.86 29.17 -0.73
N ASN A 54 -7.18 29.29 -1.88
CA ASN A 54 -7.17 30.50 -2.71
C ASN A 54 -7.20 30.09 -4.19
N TYR A 55 -7.99 30.79 -4.96
CA TYR A 55 -8.01 30.68 -6.42
C TYR A 55 -8.20 32.08 -7.03
N ASP A 56 -7.66 32.31 -8.24
CA ASP A 56 -7.88 33.55 -8.98
C ASP A 56 -9.09 33.38 -9.87
N ILE A 57 -10.14 34.17 -9.58
CA ILE A 57 -11.37 34.16 -10.35
C ILE A 57 -11.15 34.52 -11.82
N ASN A 58 -10.13 35.35 -12.12
CA ASN A 58 -9.85 35.77 -13.49
C ASN A 58 -9.33 34.60 -14.35
N GLU A 59 -8.65 33.62 -13.75
CA GLU A 59 -8.20 32.41 -14.46
C GLU A 59 -9.37 31.51 -14.86
N LEU A 60 -10.50 31.62 -14.16
CA LEU A 60 -11.71 30.85 -14.43
C LEU A 60 -12.56 31.41 -15.56
N LEU A 61 -12.26 32.64 -15.98
CA LEU A 61 -13.10 33.40 -16.91
C LEU A 61 -12.41 33.59 -18.25
N LYS A 62 -13.18 33.37 -19.33
CA LYS A 62 -12.74 33.54 -20.72
C LYS A 62 -13.06 34.95 -21.23
N GLU A 63 -14.17 35.50 -20.80
CA GLU A 63 -14.68 36.82 -21.25
C GLU A 63 -15.43 37.48 -20.12
N VAL A 64 -15.14 38.76 -19.90
CA VAL A 64 -15.85 39.62 -18.95
C VAL A 64 -16.18 40.93 -19.62
N GLU A 65 -17.47 41.19 -19.82
CA GLU A 65 -17.99 42.49 -20.33
C GLU A 65 -18.41 43.35 -19.15
N GLY A 66 -17.45 44.11 -18.59
CA GLY A 66 -17.58 44.93 -17.40
C GLY A 66 -16.40 44.74 -16.45
N GLU A 67 -16.53 45.24 -15.22
CA GLU A 67 -15.57 45.10 -14.12
C GLU A 67 -16.19 44.26 -13.01
N ILE A 68 -15.51 43.24 -12.55
CA ILE A 68 -15.93 42.43 -11.39
C ILE A 68 -15.69 43.27 -10.14
N VAL A 69 -16.77 43.63 -9.43
CA VAL A 69 -16.73 44.47 -8.22
C VAL A 69 -16.65 43.63 -6.97
N SER A 70 -17.39 42.53 -6.94
CA SER A 70 -17.44 41.61 -5.79
C SER A 70 -17.94 40.23 -6.17
N VAL A 71 -17.69 39.27 -5.29
CA VAL A 71 -18.28 37.93 -5.32
C VAL A 71 -19.42 37.88 -4.32
N LYS A 72 -20.65 37.71 -4.80
CA LYS A 72 -21.87 37.66 -3.97
C LYS A 72 -22.10 36.29 -3.37
N LYS A 73 -21.83 35.24 -4.14
CA LYS A 73 -21.87 33.83 -3.74
C LYS A 73 -20.60 33.18 -4.22
N ASP A 74 -19.85 32.68 -3.28
CA ASP A 74 -18.62 31.94 -3.54
C ASP A 74 -18.87 30.44 -3.63
N ILE A 75 -17.88 29.69 -4.07
CA ILE A 75 -17.92 28.24 -4.16
C ILE A 75 -17.31 27.62 -2.91
N ASP A 76 -17.73 26.39 -2.62
CA ASP A 76 -17.13 25.53 -1.59
C ASP A 76 -16.12 24.59 -2.25
N THR A 77 -14.84 24.89 -2.13
CA THR A 77 -13.76 24.07 -2.73
C THR A 77 -13.63 22.70 -2.07
N SER A 78 -14.31 22.44 -0.95
CA SER A 78 -14.38 21.12 -0.31
C SER A 78 -15.48 20.21 -0.88
N VAL A 79 -16.20 20.66 -1.89
CA VAL A 79 -17.28 19.91 -2.55
C VAL A 79 -16.96 19.76 -4.03
N LEU A 80 -16.72 18.54 -4.48
CA LEU A 80 -16.46 18.21 -5.89
C LEU A 80 -17.68 18.45 -6.78
N GLY A 81 -17.42 18.81 -8.02
CA GLY A 81 -18.42 18.97 -9.07
C GLY A 81 -18.71 20.40 -9.47
N GLU A 82 -19.75 20.60 -10.28
CA GLU A 82 -20.17 21.91 -10.76
C GLU A 82 -20.84 22.71 -9.65
N GLN A 83 -20.40 23.96 -9.50
CA GLN A 83 -20.94 24.91 -8.55
C GLN A 83 -21.18 26.26 -9.22
N GLU A 84 -22.15 26.99 -8.72
CA GLU A 84 -22.49 28.33 -9.20
C GLU A 84 -21.84 29.38 -8.30
N ILE A 85 -21.01 30.22 -8.90
CA ILE A 85 -20.51 31.49 -8.32
C ILE A 85 -21.35 32.66 -8.84
N ILE A 86 -21.68 33.64 -8.00
CA ILE A 86 -22.41 34.84 -8.41
C ILE A 86 -21.47 36.02 -8.32
N LEU A 87 -21.16 36.63 -9.49
CA LEU A 87 -20.30 37.78 -9.62
C LEU A 87 -21.12 39.04 -9.76
N GLU A 88 -20.79 40.06 -8.96
CA GLU A 88 -21.29 41.38 -9.14
C GLU A 88 -20.43 42.11 -10.16
N VAL A 89 -21.00 42.40 -11.34
CA VAL A 89 -20.29 43.00 -12.46
C VAL A 89 -20.85 44.38 -12.75
N LYS A 90 -19.97 45.37 -12.85
CA LYS A 90 -20.29 46.78 -13.15
C LYS A 90 -19.83 47.16 -14.54
N LYS A 91 -20.68 47.83 -15.28
CA LYS A 91 -20.32 48.49 -16.53
C LYS A 91 -20.95 49.89 -16.52
N ASP A 92 -20.15 50.95 -16.69
CA ASP A 92 -20.52 52.32 -16.45
C ASP A 92 -21.11 52.51 -15.03
N ASN A 93 -22.39 52.89 -14.89
CA ASN A 93 -23.08 53.01 -13.61
C ASN A 93 -24.10 51.90 -13.35
N ILE A 94 -24.09 50.87 -14.18
CA ILE A 94 -25.02 49.74 -14.08
C ILE A 94 -24.29 48.54 -13.43
N VAL A 95 -24.95 47.94 -12.46
CA VAL A 95 -24.46 46.73 -11.75
C VAL A 95 -25.41 45.58 -12.04
N LYS A 96 -24.85 44.41 -12.25
CA LYS A 96 -25.59 43.16 -12.52
C LYS A 96 -24.95 41.98 -11.81
N ASP A 97 -25.75 41.17 -11.15
CA ASP A 97 -25.34 39.88 -10.65
C ASP A 97 -25.35 38.86 -11.80
N VAL A 98 -24.22 38.23 -12.06
CA VAL A 98 -24.05 37.28 -13.14
C VAL A 98 -23.67 35.94 -12.56
N PRO A 99 -24.51 34.90 -12.67
CA PRO A 99 -24.17 33.56 -12.28
C PRO A 99 -23.19 32.95 -13.30
N VAL A 100 -22.17 32.26 -12.81
CA VAL A 100 -21.16 31.53 -13.59
C VAL A 100 -20.99 30.13 -12.98
N VAL A 101 -21.04 29.09 -13.80
CA VAL A 101 -20.80 27.73 -13.37
C VAL A 101 -19.31 27.44 -13.50
N VAL A 102 -18.71 26.91 -12.44
CA VAL A 102 -17.31 26.48 -12.37
C VAL A 102 -17.25 25.08 -11.77
N SER A 103 -16.20 24.31 -12.08
CA SER A 103 -16.02 22.96 -11.58
C SER A 103 -14.96 22.91 -10.49
N VAL A 104 -15.25 22.23 -9.39
CA VAL A 104 -14.23 21.78 -8.42
C VAL A 104 -13.88 20.35 -8.75
N VAL A 105 -12.59 20.09 -8.96
CA VAL A 105 -12.08 18.79 -9.41
C VAL A 105 -10.98 18.31 -8.48
N ASP A 106 -10.80 17.03 -8.44
CA ASP A 106 -9.66 16.37 -7.83
C ASP A 106 -8.68 15.96 -8.93
N ARG A 107 -7.44 16.42 -8.83
CA ARG A 107 -6.30 16.06 -9.70
C ARG A 107 -5.17 15.43 -8.92
N THR A 108 -5.38 15.14 -7.65
CA THR A 108 -4.41 14.52 -6.76
C THR A 108 -4.45 13.01 -6.96
N ALA A 109 -3.32 12.43 -7.35
CA ALA A 109 -3.25 10.98 -7.54
C ALA A 109 -3.02 10.25 -6.22
N PRO A 110 -3.48 8.99 -6.08
CA PRO A 110 -3.26 8.17 -4.89
C PRO A 110 -1.77 7.97 -4.59
N VAL A 111 -1.44 7.80 -3.31
CA VAL A 111 -0.09 7.50 -2.85
C VAL A 111 0.03 6.01 -2.54
N ILE A 112 0.99 5.33 -3.20
CA ILE A 112 1.29 3.91 -2.99
C ILE A 112 2.53 3.82 -2.09
N GLN A 113 2.41 3.10 -0.97
CA GLN A 113 3.54 2.81 -0.08
C GLN A 113 3.81 1.30 -0.06
N LEU A 114 5.06 0.94 -0.30
CA LEU A 114 5.53 -0.44 -0.32
C LEU A 114 6.28 -0.78 0.96
N ASN A 115 6.19 -2.04 1.41
CA ASN A 115 6.98 -2.53 2.54
C ASN A 115 8.45 -2.73 2.16
N LYS A 116 8.73 -3.16 0.91
CA LYS A 116 10.07 -3.45 0.40
C LYS A 116 10.15 -3.18 -1.11
N ASP A 117 11.31 -2.72 -1.56
CA ASP A 117 11.62 -2.58 -2.99
C ASP A 117 11.89 -3.93 -3.67
N THR A 118 12.22 -4.96 -2.87
CA THR A 118 12.48 -6.32 -3.38
C THR A 118 11.95 -7.36 -2.40
N VAL A 119 11.16 -8.30 -2.93
CA VAL A 119 10.63 -9.48 -2.23
C VAL A 119 11.35 -10.70 -2.80
N SER A 120 11.92 -11.54 -1.93
CA SER A 120 12.53 -12.80 -2.35
C SER A 120 11.59 -13.96 -2.05
N VAL A 121 11.39 -14.82 -3.05
CA VAL A 121 10.56 -16.03 -2.98
C VAL A 121 11.34 -17.19 -3.59
N THR A 122 10.92 -18.43 -3.30
CA THR A 122 11.52 -19.64 -3.89
C THR A 122 10.65 -20.14 -5.04
N GLU A 123 11.25 -20.69 -6.07
CA GLU A 123 10.55 -21.34 -7.20
C GLU A 123 9.47 -22.34 -6.69
N GLY A 124 8.22 -22.09 -7.09
CA GLY A 124 7.06 -22.89 -6.68
C GLY A 124 6.36 -22.44 -5.40
N ASP A 125 6.84 -21.40 -4.72
CA ASP A 125 6.11 -20.79 -3.60
C ASP A 125 4.85 -20.05 -4.08
N ASN A 126 3.84 -19.99 -3.22
CA ASN A 126 2.68 -19.14 -3.46
C ASN A 126 3.04 -17.70 -3.11
N ILE A 127 2.99 -16.80 -4.11
CA ILE A 127 3.38 -15.40 -3.98
C ILE A 127 2.16 -14.55 -3.63
N ASN A 128 2.14 -13.97 -2.44
CA ASN A 128 1.14 -12.99 -2.04
C ASN A 128 1.68 -11.57 -2.22
N LEU A 129 1.40 -10.95 -3.38
CA LEU A 129 1.86 -9.61 -3.73
C LEU A 129 1.27 -8.53 -2.81
N GLN A 130 0.02 -8.71 -2.32
CA GLN A 130 -0.63 -7.76 -1.42
C GLN A 130 0.13 -7.60 -0.09
N SER A 131 0.85 -8.63 0.35
CA SER A 131 1.66 -8.57 1.58
C SER A 131 2.80 -7.54 1.51
N ASN A 132 3.17 -7.09 0.31
CA ASN A 132 4.18 -6.05 0.11
C ASN A 132 3.59 -4.63 0.05
N ILE A 133 2.29 -4.47 0.06
CA ILE A 133 1.62 -3.17 0.13
C ILE A 133 1.51 -2.75 1.60
N LEU A 134 2.06 -1.59 1.93
CA LEU A 134 1.89 -0.96 3.24
C LEU A 134 0.58 -0.18 3.28
N SER A 135 0.37 0.67 2.28
CA SER A 135 -0.88 1.42 2.09
C SER A 135 -1.03 1.86 0.64
N VAL A 136 -2.28 2.02 0.19
CA VAL A 136 -2.65 2.76 -1.01
C VAL A 136 -3.77 3.70 -0.60
N ASN A 137 -3.47 4.99 -0.56
CA ASN A 137 -4.37 6.00 -0.01
C ASN A 137 -4.41 7.24 -0.89
N ASP A 138 -5.60 7.77 -1.07
CA ASP A 138 -5.82 9.09 -1.64
C ASP A 138 -6.25 10.07 -0.55
N SER A 139 -5.86 11.34 -0.68
CA SER A 139 -6.15 12.38 0.32
C SER A 139 -7.63 12.75 0.41
N ILE A 140 -8.40 12.48 -0.64
CA ILE A 140 -9.82 12.84 -0.77
C ILE A 140 -10.68 11.58 -0.65
N ASP A 141 -10.29 10.51 -1.33
CA ASP A 141 -11.05 9.27 -1.43
C ASP A 141 -10.77 8.27 -0.30
N GLY A 142 -9.67 8.46 0.43
CA GLY A 142 -9.22 7.57 1.49
C GLY A 142 -8.49 6.32 0.97
N ASP A 143 -8.62 5.21 1.69
CA ASP A 143 -7.95 3.96 1.35
C ASP A 143 -8.57 3.30 0.11
N LEU A 144 -7.71 2.89 -0.84
CA LEU A 144 -8.10 2.14 -2.02
C LEU A 144 -8.02 0.63 -1.77
N SER A 145 -8.96 -0.10 -2.37
CA SER A 145 -9.03 -1.56 -2.24
C SER A 145 -8.37 -2.28 -3.42
N TYR A 146 -7.82 -3.47 -3.15
CA TYR A 146 -7.31 -4.35 -4.20
C TYR A 146 -8.45 -4.87 -5.09
N SER A 147 -8.21 -4.87 -6.41
CA SER A 147 -9.07 -5.52 -7.40
C SER A 147 -8.24 -6.31 -8.40
N SER A 148 -8.55 -7.59 -8.58
CA SER A 148 -7.96 -8.44 -9.63
C SER A 148 -8.64 -8.26 -10.98
N ASP A 149 -9.89 -7.78 -10.99
CA ASP A 149 -10.78 -7.72 -12.15
C ASP A 149 -11.03 -6.27 -12.60
N ALA A 150 -10.11 -5.36 -12.24
CA ALA A 150 -10.20 -3.97 -12.62
C ALA A 150 -10.16 -3.82 -14.14
N SER A 151 -11.15 -3.11 -14.68
CA SER A 151 -11.23 -2.72 -16.08
C SER A 151 -10.80 -1.27 -16.26
N GLU A 152 -10.65 -0.80 -17.51
CA GLU A 152 -10.32 0.61 -17.80
C GLU A 152 -11.33 1.60 -17.24
N ASP A 153 -12.58 1.17 -17.03
CA ASP A 153 -13.66 1.99 -16.46
C ASP A 153 -13.76 1.87 -14.92
N SER A 154 -12.94 1.05 -14.28
CA SER A 154 -12.96 0.87 -12.83
C SER A 154 -12.29 2.06 -12.12
N LEU A 155 -12.86 2.47 -10.97
CA LEU A 155 -12.36 3.55 -10.14
C LEU A 155 -12.20 3.11 -8.69
N ASN A 156 -11.37 3.82 -7.93
CA ASN A 156 -11.13 3.62 -6.50
C ASN A 156 -10.58 2.23 -6.14
N TYR A 157 -9.54 1.82 -6.86
CA TYR A 157 -8.89 0.52 -6.68
C TYR A 157 -7.38 0.61 -6.86
N TYR A 158 -6.67 -0.46 -6.48
CA TYR A 158 -5.34 -0.75 -6.98
C TYR A 158 -5.24 -2.19 -7.51
N THR A 159 -4.32 -2.42 -8.42
CA THR A 159 -4.08 -3.72 -9.05
C THR A 159 -2.60 -3.96 -9.29
N PHE A 160 -2.23 -5.20 -9.64
CA PHE A 160 -0.88 -5.59 -10.00
C PHE A 160 -0.80 -5.98 -11.48
N SER A 161 0.28 -5.54 -12.14
CA SER A 161 0.68 -6.00 -13.46
C SER A 161 2.10 -6.55 -13.38
N TYR A 162 2.32 -7.75 -13.88
CA TYR A 162 3.60 -8.44 -13.88
C TYR A 162 3.65 -9.51 -14.96
N ASP A 163 4.87 -9.86 -15.37
CA ASP A 163 5.13 -11.01 -16.22
C ASP A 163 5.08 -12.32 -15.40
N ASP A 164 5.40 -13.45 -16.04
CA ASP A 164 5.44 -14.76 -15.39
C ASP A 164 6.39 -14.79 -14.18
N LEU A 165 5.84 -14.89 -12.99
CA LEU A 165 6.60 -15.03 -11.72
C LEU A 165 6.98 -16.48 -11.40
N SER A 166 6.74 -17.44 -12.30
CA SER A 166 7.11 -18.86 -12.09
C SER A 166 8.57 -19.14 -12.44
N SER A 167 9.21 -18.26 -13.23
CA SER A 167 10.59 -18.44 -13.68
C SER A 167 11.60 -17.86 -12.70
N ILE A 168 12.77 -18.53 -12.60
CA ILE A 168 13.87 -18.05 -11.75
C ILE A 168 14.40 -16.72 -12.31
N GLY A 169 14.59 -15.74 -11.45
CA GLY A 169 15.09 -14.43 -11.83
C GLY A 169 14.48 -13.28 -11.06
N SER A 170 14.76 -12.08 -11.50
CA SER A 170 14.19 -10.84 -10.95
C SER A 170 13.11 -10.34 -11.89
N HIS A 171 11.90 -10.20 -11.38
CA HIS A 171 10.71 -9.79 -12.11
C HIS A 171 10.20 -8.48 -11.53
N ASP A 172 9.81 -7.56 -12.42
CA ASP A 172 9.17 -6.32 -11.98
C ASP A 172 7.67 -6.54 -11.78
N VAL A 173 7.16 -6.04 -10.67
CA VAL A 173 5.73 -5.98 -10.37
C VAL A 173 5.35 -4.52 -10.28
N ILE A 174 4.42 -4.11 -11.15
CA ILE A 174 3.88 -2.75 -11.18
C ILE A 174 2.57 -2.75 -10.41
N VAL A 175 2.48 -1.85 -9.43
CA VAL A 175 1.23 -1.52 -8.75
C VAL A 175 0.64 -0.31 -9.43
N THR A 176 -0.60 -0.38 -9.87
CA THR A 176 -1.34 0.76 -10.41
C THR A 176 -2.51 1.06 -9.49
N ALA A 177 -2.67 2.31 -9.09
CA ALA A 177 -3.79 2.79 -8.29
C ALA A 177 -4.55 3.87 -9.04
N VAL A 178 -5.87 3.82 -8.97
CA VAL A 178 -6.80 4.76 -9.61
C VAL A 178 -7.83 5.19 -8.57
N ASP A 179 -7.97 6.50 -8.34
CA ASP A 179 -8.97 7.07 -7.44
C ASP A 179 -10.37 7.17 -8.08
N LYS A 180 -11.34 7.78 -7.38
CA LYS A 180 -12.70 8.01 -7.92
C LYS A 180 -12.75 9.08 -9.00
N SER A 181 -11.78 9.98 -9.03
CA SER A 181 -11.68 11.06 -10.02
C SER A 181 -10.93 10.61 -11.27
N GLY A 182 -10.35 9.40 -11.27
CA GLY A 182 -9.59 8.84 -12.38
C GLY A 182 -8.12 9.23 -12.40
N ASN A 183 -7.58 9.83 -11.33
CA ASN A 183 -6.15 10.09 -11.24
C ASN A 183 -5.40 8.79 -10.96
N ILE A 184 -4.24 8.64 -11.60
CA ILE A 184 -3.50 7.39 -11.62
C ILE A 184 -2.11 7.58 -11.03
N SER A 185 -1.71 6.65 -10.17
CA SER A 185 -0.33 6.51 -9.73
C SER A 185 0.18 5.09 -9.95
N THR A 186 1.50 4.95 -10.04
CA THR A 186 2.16 3.66 -10.17
C THR A 186 3.37 3.57 -9.25
N ALA A 187 3.62 2.36 -8.74
CA ALA A 187 4.84 2.03 -8.03
C ALA A 187 5.36 0.67 -8.52
N THR A 188 6.67 0.46 -8.48
CA THR A 188 7.27 -0.79 -8.92
C THR A 188 8.13 -1.39 -7.82
N PHE A 189 8.01 -2.70 -7.60
CA PHE A 189 8.91 -3.47 -6.77
C PHE A 189 9.37 -4.73 -7.51
N LYS A 190 10.45 -5.35 -7.04
CA LYS A 190 11.00 -6.56 -7.63
C LYS A 190 10.59 -7.80 -6.85
N VAL A 191 10.20 -8.85 -7.56
CA VAL A 191 10.09 -10.21 -7.02
C VAL A 191 11.30 -11.00 -7.54
N ASN A 192 12.17 -11.39 -6.62
CA ASN A 192 13.35 -12.20 -6.93
C ASN A 192 13.03 -13.66 -6.67
N VAL A 193 12.72 -14.41 -7.72
CA VAL A 193 12.44 -15.86 -7.68
C VAL A 193 13.76 -16.61 -7.66
N GLN A 194 14.07 -17.20 -6.52
CA GLN A 194 15.27 -17.98 -6.32
C GLN A 194 15.03 -19.45 -6.67
N LYS A 195 16.07 -20.08 -7.22
CA LYS A 195 16.00 -21.52 -7.48
C LYS A 195 15.75 -22.27 -6.18
N LYS A 196 14.85 -23.23 -6.24
CA LYS A 196 14.65 -24.21 -5.16
C LYS A 196 15.99 -24.86 -4.83
N PRO A 197 16.49 -24.74 -3.59
CA PRO A 197 17.72 -25.43 -3.22
C PRO A 197 17.55 -26.92 -3.50
N LYS A 198 18.38 -27.49 -4.37
CA LYS A 198 18.45 -28.95 -4.47
C LYS A 198 18.96 -29.44 -3.13
N PRO A 199 18.39 -30.53 -2.58
CA PRO A 199 19.07 -31.26 -1.54
C PRO A 199 20.50 -31.50 -2.03
N VAL A 200 21.50 -31.05 -1.27
CA VAL A 200 22.87 -31.39 -1.59
C VAL A 200 22.87 -32.93 -1.57
N GLU A 201 23.09 -33.52 -2.74
CA GLU A 201 23.38 -34.97 -2.79
C GLU A 201 24.68 -35.13 -2.00
N VAL A 202 24.51 -35.32 -0.69
CA VAL A 202 25.63 -35.72 0.17
C VAL A 202 26.09 -36.97 -0.49
N ALA A 203 27.26 -36.93 -1.14
CA ALA A 203 27.92 -38.09 -1.67
C ALA A 203 27.71 -39.14 -0.61
N ARG A 204 26.97 -40.20 -0.94
CA ARG A 204 26.59 -41.27 -0.01
C ARG A 204 27.85 -41.62 0.74
N VAL A 205 27.97 -41.08 1.96
CA VAL A 205 28.87 -41.65 2.90
C VAL A 205 28.34 -43.07 3.04
N ASN A 206 28.99 -44.04 2.40
CA ASN A 206 28.76 -45.44 2.53
C ASN A 206 29.18 -45.84 3.95
N SER A 207 28.53 -45.29 4.93
CA SER A 207 28.39 -45.80 6.28
C SER A 207 26.90 -46.00 6.45
N THR A 208 26.52 -47.25 6.53
CA THR A 208 25.25 -47.75 6.97
C THR A 208 24.77 -46.90 8.15
N ILE A 209 24.02 -45.79 7.84
CA ILE A 209 23.19 -45.13 8.85
C ILE A 209 22.09 -46.18 9.07
N ASN A 210 22.26 -47.05 10.07
CA ASN A 210 21.19 -47.87 10.56
C ASN A 210 20.13 -46.97 11.15
N VAL A 211 19.20 -46.53 10.28
CA VAL A 211 17.91 -46.06 10.73
C VAL A 211 17.26 -47.24 11.40
N PRO A 212 16.88 -47.19 12.67
CA PRO A 212 16.24 -48.34 13.32
C PRO A 212 15.00 -48.76 12.53
N ASP A 213 14.88 -50.03 12.16
CA ASP A 213 13.82 -50.59 11.30
C ASP A 213 12.39 -50.44 11.86
N ASN A 214 12.21 -49.89 13.06
CA ASN A 214 10.94 -49.76 13.77
C ASN A 214 10.46 -48.30 13.92
N VAL A 215 11.00 -47.39 13.16
CA VAL A 215 10.51 -45.97 13.20
C VAL A 215 9.36 -45.83 12.20
N SER A 216 8.18 -45.45 12.67
CA SER A 216 6.99 -45.24 11.85
C SER A 216 7.27 -44.18 10.76
N GLU A 217 6.69 -44.30 9.54
CA GLU A 217 6.86 -43.34 8.45
C GLU A 217 6.46 -41.92 8.82
N ASN A 218 5.65 -41.76 9.86
CA ASN A 218 5.21 -40.46 10.41
C ASN A 218 6.04 -40.03 11.63
N ASP A 219 7.13 -40.68 11.94
CA ASP A 219 7.97 -40.31 13.06
C ASP A 219 8.76 -39.05 12.73
N ILE A 220 8.79 -38.14 13.68
CA ILE A 220 9.49 -36.86 13.60
C ILE A 220 10.98 -37.02 13.21
N VAL A 221 11.61 -38.10 13.65
CA VAL A 221 12.99 -38.44 13.34
C VAL A 221 13.16 -38.76 11.85
N GLN A 222 12.24 -39.55 11.26
CA GLN A 222 12.27 -39.86 9.82
C GLN A 222 12.09 -38.64 8.98
N ILE A 223 11.21 -37.72 9.41
CA ILE A 223 11.01 -36.44 8.74
C ILE A 223 12.29 -35.61 8.78
N ALA A 224 12.97 -35.55 9.93
CA ALA A 224 14.22 -34.80 10.07
C ALA A 224 15.33 -35.31 9.12
N TYR A 225 15.45 -36.64 8.95
CA TYR A 225 16.41 -37.22 8.02
C TYR A 225 16.22 -36.77 6.55
N LYS A 226 14.99 -36.53 6.10
CA LYS A 226 14.68 -36.08 4.74
C LYS A 226 15.27 -34.73 4.41
N TYR A 227 15.58 -33.93 5.41
CA TYR A 227 16.08 -32.53 5.23
C TYR A 227 17.60 -32.40 5.43
N ILE A 228 18.33 -33.51 5.67
CA ILE A 228 19.79 -33.46 5.69
C ILE A 228 20.32 -32.97 4.33
N GLY A 229 21.26 -32.01 4.35
CA GLY A 229 21.82 -31.37 3.17
C GLY A 229 21.09 -30.08 2.74
N TYR A 230 19.96 -29.75 3.37
CA TYR A 230 19.29 -28.47 3.11
C TYR A 230 20.11 -27.29 3.65
N PRO A 231 20.08 -26.11 2.97
CA PRO A 231 20.90 -24.97 3.34
C PRO A 231 20.45 -24.34 4.67
N TYR A 232 21.44 -23.79 5.39
CA TYR A 232 21.18 -22.90 6.52
C TYR A 232 20.98 -21.46 6.02
N VAL A 233 19.88 -20.84 6.43
CA VAL A 233 19.63 -19.40 6.24
C VAL A 233 19.09 -18.82 7.55
N SER A 234 19.74 -17.80 8.07
CA SER A 234 19.32 -17.14 9.31
C SER A 234 17.88 -16.60 9.18
N GLY A 235 17.02 -16.93 10.15
CA GLY A 235 15.61 -16.55 10.15
C GLY A 235 14.69 -17.47 9.34
N ALA A 236 15.21 -18.42 8.56
CA ALA A 236 14.40 -19.36 7.79
C ALA A 236 13.82 -20.49 8.64
N ASN A 237 12.58 -20.92 8.32
CA ASN A 237 11.88 -22.01 9.00
C ASN A 237 11.27 -23.04 8.03
N GLY A 238 11.87 -23.20 6.84
CA GLY A 238 11.48 -24.21 5.86
C GLY A 238 10.55 -23.70 4.76
N PRO A 239 10.16 -24.56 3.82
CA PRO A 239 10.61 -25.95 3.67
C PRO A 239 11.98 -26.12 2.99
N TYR A 240 12.61 -25.07 2.44
CA TYR A 240 13.79 -25.19 1.57
C TYR A 240 15.11 -24.73 2.20
N SER A 241 15.02 -24.04 3.31
CA SER A 241 16.15 -23.59 4.10
C SER A 241 15.73 -23.41 5.56
N PHE A 242 16.69 -23.45 6.47
CA PHE A 242 16.41 -23.44 7.90
C PHE A 242 17.48 -22.69 8.67
N ASP A 243 17.10 -22.02 9.75
CA ASP A 243 18.00 -21.83 10.88
C ASP A 243 17.80 -22.96 11.91
N CYS A 244 18.57 -22.97 12.98
CA CYS A 244 18.57 -24.09 13.94
C CYS A 244 17.19 -24.33 14.58
N SER A 245 16.55 -23.29 15.11
CA SER A 245 15.23 -23.39 15.73
C SER A 245 14.10 -23.51 14.71
N GLY A 246 14.24 -22.89 13.54
CA GLY A 246 13.31 -23.01 12.43
C GLY A 246 13.24 -24.42 11.87
N PHE A 247 14.39 -25.13 11.80
CA PHE A 247 14.42 -26.53 11.43
C PHE A 247 13.61 -27.39 12.40
N VAL A 248 13.85 -27.24 13.71
CA VAL A 248 13.13 -28.00 14.73
C VAL A 248 11.64 -27.69 14.69
N GLN A 249 11.27 -26.41 14.61
CA GLN A 249 9.87 -25.99 14.48
C GLN A 249 9.19 -26.61 13.26
N PHE A 250 9.85 -26.55 12.11
CA PHE A 250 9.31 -27.10 10.86
C PHE A 250 9.07 -28.60 10.97
N VAL A 251 10.04 -29.38 11.47
CA VAL A 251 9.92 -30.82 11.59
C VAL A 251 8.76 -31.22 12.52
N TYR A 252 8.56 -30.50 13.62
CA TYR A 252 7.40 -30.69 14.50
C TYR A 252 6.07 -30.35 13.82
N SER A 253 6.04 -29.33 13.00
CA SER A 253 4.83 -28.97 12.26
C SER A 253 4.37 -30.03 11.27
N GLN A 254 5.30 -30.82 10.73
CA GLN A 254 5.01 -31.92 9.80
C GLN A 254 4.29 -33.12 10.48
N VAL A 255 4.36 -33.21 11.80
CA VAL A 255 3.60 -34.17 12.61
C VAL A 255 2.42 -33.53 13.35
N GLY A 256 2.01 -32.35 12.93
CA GLY A 256 0.85 -31.61 13.48
C GLY A 256 1.08 -31.01 14.87
N LYS A 257 2.34 -30.87 15.31
CA LYS A 257 2.70 -30.29 16.61
C LYS A 257 3.23 -28.89 16.43
N SER A 258 2.78 -27.95 17.24
CA SER A 258 3.23 -26.55 17.24
C SER A 258 4.22 -26.30 18.38
N ILE A 259 5.37 -25.74 18.06
CA ILE A 259 6.37 -25.29 19.02
C ILE A 259 6.82 -23.84 18.73
N SER A 260 7.49 -23.23 19.67
CA SER A 260 7.99 -21.86 19.56
C SER A 260 9.00 -21.68 18.42
N ARG A 261 9.10 -20.46 17.86
CA ARG A 261 9.99 -20.17 16.72
C ARG A 261 11.46 -20.04 17.11
N SER A 262 11.76 -19.45 18.24
CA SER A 262 13.13 -19.14 18.63
C SER A 262 13.69 -20.17 19.63
N THR A 263 15.02 -20.37 19.61
CA THR A 263 15.69 -21.20 20.60
C THR A 263 15.39 -20.74 22.04
N SER A 264 15.31 -19.42 22.26
CA SER A 264 15.02 -18.83 23.58
C SER A 264 13.65 -19.21 24.13
N THR A 265 12.68 -19.46 23.27
CA THR A 265 11.33 -19.85 23.66
C THR A 265 11.11 -21.36 23.60
N GLN A 266 11.83 -22.08 22.71
CA GLN A 266 11.77 -23.53 22.59
C GLN A 266 12.23 -24.26 23.89
N ILE A 267 13.11 -23.64 24.66
CA ILE A 267 13.52 -24.17 25.99
C ILE A 267 12.38 -24.17 27.02
N LEU A 268 11.23 -23.54 26.70
CA LEU A 268 10.05 -23.50 27.56
C LEU A 268 8.91 -24.43 27.05
N ASP A 269 9.03 -24.92 25.82
CA ASP A 269 8.01 -25.81 25.23
C ASP A 269 7.97 -27.18 25.89
N GLY A 270 6.81 -27.83 25.91
CA GLY A 270 6.61 -29.19 26.40
C GLY A 270 7.11 -29.41 27.82
N VAL A 271 7.68 -30.63 28.07
CA VAL A 271 8.14 -31.04 29.41
C VAL A 271 9.67 -31.11 29.46
N GLY A 272 10.27 -30.55 30.53
CA GLY A 272 11.70 -30.62 30.78
C GLY A 272 12.13 -32.06 31.11
N ILE A 273 13.17 -32.55 30.43
CA ILE A 273 13.70 -33.90 30.60
C ILE A 273 15.17 -33.81 31.03
N SER A 274 15.62 -34.71 31.94
CA SER A 274 17.05 -34.85 32.19
C SER A 274 17.74 -35.41 30.93
N TYR A 275 18.96 -34.94 30.64
CA TYR A 275 19.71 -35.41 29.48
C TYR A 275 19.93 -36.96 29.50
N ASP A 276 20.05 -37.57 30.69
CA ASP A 276 20.20 -39.04 30.84
C ASP A 276 18.96 -39.81 30.38
N ASN A 277 17.80 -39.14 30.30
CA ASN A 277 16.52 -39.72 29.88
C ASN A 277 16.09 -39.24 28.47
N VAL A 278 17.03 -38.66 27.70
CA VAL A 278 16.75 -38.16 26.33
C VAL A 278 16.31 -39.28 25.40
N GLN A 279 15.29 -39.07 24.60
CA GLN A 279 14.75 -40.02 23.63
C GLN A 279 14.70 -39.38 22.22
N PRO A 280 14.76 -40.22 21.16
CA PRO A 280 14.56 -39.74 19.80
C PRO A 280 13.29 -38.89 19.69
N GLY A 281 13.40 -37.72 19.05
CA GLY A 281 12.34 -36.76 18.96
C GLY A 281 12.41 -35.62 20.00
N ASP A 282 13.21 -35.71 21.05
CA ASP A 282 13.38 -34.63 22.02
C ASP A 282 14.18 -33.44 21.41
N ILE A 283 13.86 -32.24 21.84
CA ILE A 283 14.59 -31.03 21.47
C ILE A 283 15.77 -30.85 22.41
N LEU A 284 16.97 -30.70 21.85
CA LEU A 284 18.16 -30.31 22.58
C LEU A 284 18.45 -28.82 22.34
N SER A 285 18.79 -28.10 23.41
CA SER A 285 19.22 -26.71 23.28
C SER A 285 20.56 -26.48 23.97
N TRP A 286 21.44 -25.75 23.29
CA TRP A 286 22.78 -25.41 23.79
C TRP A 286 22.82 -23.95 24.21
N GLY A 287 23.67 -23.65 25.17
CA GLY A 287 23.98 -22.30 25.62
C GLY A 287 25.32 -22.22 26.29
N TYR A 288 25.76 -21.01 26.60
CA TYR A 288 26.93 -20.76 27.42
C TYR A 288 26.65 -20.94 28.91
N THR A 289 27.60 -20.62 29.74
CA THR A 289 27.49 -20.76 31.21
C THR A 289 26.47 -19.83 31.84
N ASP A 290 26.10 -18.74 31.15
CA ASP A 290 25.03 -17.79 31.53
C ASP A 290 23.61 -18.35 31.33
N GLY A 291 23.48 -19.52 30.70
CA GLY A 291 22.19 -20.16 30.42
C GLY A 291 21.42 -19.58 29.25
N VAL A 292 22.00 -18.65 28.50
CA VAL A 292 21.38 -18.08 27.28
C VAL A 292 21.44 -19.11 26.16
N PRO A 293 20.29 -19.55 25.60
CA PRO A 293 20.26 -20.54 24.54
C PRO A 293 20.73 -19.94 23.21
N THR A 294 21.61 -20.65 22.52
CA THR A 294 22.25 -20.24 21.28
C THR A 294 21.95 -21.15 20.10
N HIS A 295 21.53 -22.37 20.33
CA HIS A 295 21.33 -23.38 19.30
C HIS A 295 20.27 -24.41 19.68
N SER A 296 19.53 -24.92 18.68
CA SER A 296 18.52 -25.99 18.84
C SER A 296 18.78 -27.13 17.87
N ALA A 297 18.51 -28.36 18.29
CA ALA A 297 18.59 -29.56 17.48
C ALA A 297 17.53 -30.58 17.87
N LEU A 298 17.24 -31.52 16.97
CA LEU A 298 16.41 -32.68 17.22
C LEU A 298 17.30 -33.88 17.56
N TYR A 299 17.10 -34.49 18.73
CA TYR A 299 17.78 -35.71 19.10
C TYR A 299 17.21 -36.89 18.32
N VAL A 300 18.08 -37.75 17.74
CA VAL A 300 17.65 -38.86 16.88
C VAL A 300 18.10 -40.23 17.42
N GLY A 301 18.62 -40.26 18.65
CA GLY A 301 19.09 -41.50 19.30
C GLY A 301 20.60 -41.71 19.19
N ASN A 302 21.11 -42.64 19.96
CA ASN A 302 22.53 -43.08 19.94
C ASN A 302 23.56 -41.95 20.07
N GLY A 303 23.23 -40.88 20.82
CA GLY A 303 24.09 -39.72 20.98
C GLY A 303 24.18 -38.83 19.72
N MET A 304 23.25 -39.02 18.77
CA MET A 304 23.19 -38.26 17.51
C MET A 304 22.03 -37.29 17.50
N MET A 305 22.19 -36.21 16.73
CA MET A 305 21.18 -35.18 16.50
C MET A 305 21.17 -34.74 15.05
N ILE A 306 20.03 -34.20 14.58
CA ILE A 306 19.93 -33.50 13.31
C ILE A 306 19.63 -32.03 13.61
N HIS A 307 20.38 -31.12 12.96
CA HIS A 307 20.27 -29.69 13.17
C HIS A 307 20.70 -28.90 11.94
N ALA A 308 20.15 -27.70 11.75
CA ALA A 308 20.71 -26.72 10.84
C ALA A 308 21.87 -26.04 11.55
N ALA A 309 23.11 -26.37 11.17
CA ALA A 309 24.30 -26.02 11.93
C ALA A 309 24.77 -24.57 11.73
N ASN A 310 25.11 -24.25 10.48
CA ASN A 310 25.58 -22.92 10.08
C ASN A 310 25.52 -22.78 8.55
N PRO A 311 25.76 -21.56 7.96
CA PRO A 311 25.68 -21.33 6.51
C PRO A 311 26.59 -22.19 5.63
N SER A 312 27.71 -22.66 6.15
CA SER A 312 28.65 -23.51 5.37
C SER A 312 28.28 -24.99 5.36
N GLN A 313 27.49 -25.46 6.32
CA GLN A 313 27.21 -26.85 6.52
C GLN A 313 25.74 -27.26 6.29
N GLY A 314 24.79 -26.29 6.48
CA GLY A 314 23.37 -26.59 6.36
C GLY A 314 22.83 -27.52 7.44
N VAL A 315 21.83 -28.34 7.05
CA VAL A 315 21.23 -29.38 7.91
C VAL A 315 22.06 -30.64 7.83
N LEU A 316 22.51 -31.15 8.97
CA LEU A 316 23.33 -32.35 9.02
C LEU A 316 23.09 -33.21 10.28
N LEU A 317 23.52 -34.45 10.19
CA LEU A 317 23.60 -35.37 11.33
C LEU A 317 24.91 -35.13 12.08
N SER A 318 24.86 -34.90 13.39
CA SER A 318 26.01 -34.65 14.24
C SER A 318 25.99 -35.48 15.51
N ASN A 319 27.19 -35.84 16.02
CA ASN A 319 27.30 -36.40 17.36
C ASN A 319 27.19 -35.27 18.40
N VAL A 320 26.29 -35.42 19.37
CA VAL A 320 26.00 -34.45 20.42
C VAL A 320 27.25 -34.06 21.21
N ALA A 321 28.04 -35.06 21.66
CA ALA A 321 29.24 -34.81 22.45
C ALA A 321 30.35 -34.12 21.63
N ALA A 322 30.50 -34.49 20.36
CA ALA A 322 31.47 -33.82 19.46
C ALA A 322 31.09 -32.36 19.18
N TRP A 323 29.81 -32.09 18.93
CA TRP A 323 29.31 -30.73 18.76
C TRP A 323 29.52 -29.89 20.01
N THR A 324 29.15 -30.42 21.18
CA THR A 324 29.33 -29.75 22.48
C THR A 324 30.77 -29.34 22.72
N ARG A 325 31.74 -30.23 22.43
CA ARG A 325 33.17 -29.91 22.54
C ARG A 325 33.63 -28.84 21.54
N GLY A 326 33.14 -28.95 20.30
CA GLY A 326 33.58 -28.08 19.20
C GLY A 326 32.97 -26.65 19.30
N SER A 327 31.75 -26.51 19.81
CA SER A 327 31.04 -25.21 19.90
C SER A 327 31.43 -24.37 21.11
N GLY A 328 32.08 -24.99 22.14
CA GLY A 328 32.34 -24.30 23.42
C GLY A 328 31.10 -24.05 24.25
N THR A 329 29.96 -24.66 23.90
CA THR A 329 28.67 -24.56 24.60
C THR A 329 28.32 -25.89 25.29
N ARG A 330 27.29 -25.91 26.09
CA ARG A 330 26.78 -27.13 26.73
C ARG A 330 25.27 -27.28 26.46
N VAL A 331 24.75 -28.51 26.55
CA VAL A 331 23.30 -28.73 26.57
C VAL A 331 22.74 -28.11 27.85
N ILE A 332 21.86 -27.15 27.71
CA ILE A 332 21.23 -26.43 28.82
C ILE A 332 19.75 -26.79 28.99
N SER A 333 19.13 -27.36 27.99
CA SER A 333 17.74 -27.80 28.05
C SER A 333 17.50 -29.02 27.15
N VAL A 334 16.69 -29.95 27.64
CA VAL A 334 16.07 -31.04 26.87
C VAL A 334 14.56 -30.91 27.03
N ARG A 335 13.82 -30.88 25.91
CA ARG A 335 12.36 -30.71 25.94
C ARG A 335 11.67 -31.81 25.18
N ARG A 336 10.68 -32.45 25.80
CA ARG A 336 9.80 -33.44 25.16
C ARG A 336 8.45 -32.82 24.86
N ILE A 337 8.03 -32.91 23.61
CA ILE A 337 6.75 -32.39 23.13
C ILE A 337 5.77 -33.59 23.07
N GLY A 338 4.72 -33.49 23.88
CA GLY A 338 3.66 -34.53 23.99
C GLY A 338 2.79 -34.63 22.75
#